data_f00d95a0ed4a20a25eb5a85c1e1427f0
#
_entry.id   f00d95a0ed4a20a25eb5a85c1e1427f0
#
_cell.length_a   1.000
_cell.length_b   1.000
_cell.length_c   1.000
_cell.angle_alpha   90.00
_cell.angle_beta   90.00
_cell.angle_gamma   90.00
#
_symmetry.space_group_name_H-M   'P 1'
#
loop_
_entity.id
_entity.type
_entity.pdbx_description
1 polymer ?
#
loop_
_entity_poly.entity_id
_entity_poly.type
_entity_poly.pdbx_seq_one_letter_code
_entity_poly.pdbx_strand_id
1 'polypeptide(L)'
;MYMVGAYIVSTLTGMRYPDFVNSRIFKPLGMNSSTYSIQAALQTGRFTDTWTSFGRLIPPWIEEEFVDLVAGPAGVISSVEDLVRHSCLSLHTISIHVFNRSLGSK
;
A
#
# COMPACT_ATOMS: atom_id res chain seq x y z
N MET A 1 -11.71 8.85 8.56
CA MET A 1 -11.63 9.50 7.25
C MET A 1 -10.99 8.62 6.16
N TYR A 2 -9.87 7.94 6.42
CA TYR A 2 -9.26 7.03 5.43
C TYR A 2 -10.15 5.85 5.04
N MET A 3 -10.92 5.31 5.99
CA MET A 3 -11.89 4.24 5.72
C MET A 3 -13.01 4.72 4.80
N VAL A 4 -13.48 5.95 4.97
CA VAL A 4 -14.48 6.57 4.09
C VAL A 4 -13.94 6.76 2.68
N GLY A 5 -12.68 7.20 2.54
CA GLY A 5 -12.01 7.31 1.26
C GLY A 5 -11.91 5.98 0.51
N ALA A 6 -11.52 4.92 1.21
CA ALA A 6 -11.47 3.57 0.65
C ALA A 6 -12.87 3.07 0.22
N TYR A 7 -13.89 3.34 1.02
CA TYR A 7 -15.27 3.01 0.69
C TYR A 7 -15.75 3.74 -0.57
N ILE A 8 -15.45 5.02 -0.70
CA ILE A 8 -15.80 5.81 -1.90
C ILE A 8 -15.15 5.22 -3.15
N VAL A 9 -13.85 4.91 -3.10
CA VAL A 9 -13.12 4.28 -4.21
C VAL A 9 -13.75 2.93 -4.56
N SER A 10 -14.06 2.10 -3.59
CA SER A 10 -14.69 0.79 -3.79
C SER A 10 -16.06 0.92 -4.44
N THR A 11 -16.87 1.88 -4.02
CA THR A 11 -18.21 2.13 -4.56
C THR A 11 -18.16 2.65 -6.00
N LEU A 12 -17.27 3.58 -6.30
CA LEU A 12 -17.17 4.17 -7.63
C LEU A 12 -16.57 3.23 -8.67
N THR A 13 -15.64 2.37 -8.27
CA THR A 13 -14.95 1.44 -9.19
C THR A 13 -15.64 0.08 -9.29
N GLY A 14 -16.52 -0.26 -8.34
CA GLY A 14 -17.12 -1.59 -8.25
C GLY A 14 -16.13 -2.69 -7.87
N MET A 15 -14.93 -2.35 -7.40
CA MET A 15 -13.87 -3.28 -7.00
C MET A 15 -13.61 -3.15 -5.50
N ARG A 16 -13.15 -4.25 -4.87
CA ARG A 16 -12.62 -4.17 -3.51
C ARG A 16 -11.41 -3.25 -3.48
N TYR A 17 -11.29 -2.46 -2.42
CA TYR A 17 -10.17 -1.51 -2.31
C TYR A 17 -8.77 -2.17 -2.42
N PRO A 18 -8.49 -3.32 -1.77
CA PRO A 18 -7.23 -4.02 -1.98
C PRO A 18 -6.98 -4.42 -3.44
N ASP A 19 -7.99 -4.87 -4.16
CA ASP A 19 -7.88 -5.24 -5.57
C ASP A 19 -7.62 -4.01 -6.45
N PHE A 20 -8.28 -2.91 -6.16
CA PHE A 20 -8.05 -1.64 -6.85
C PHE A 20 -6.60 -1.16 -6.67
N VAL A 21 -6.10 -1.14 -5.44
CA VAL A 21 -4.72 -0.75 -5.14
C VAL A 21 -3.72 -1.66 -5.83
N ASN A 22 -3.95 -2.97 -5.79
CA ASN A 22 -3.09 -3.94 -6.45
C ASN A 22 -3.01 -3.69 -7.97
N SER A 23 -4.14 -3.51 -8.63
CA SER A 23 -4.19 -3.32 -10.09
C SER A 23 -3.73 -1.94 -10.56
N ARG A 24 -3.93 -0.89 -9.76
CA ARG A 24 -3.66 0.50 -10.15
C ARG A 24 -2.36 1.07 -9.63
N ILE A 25 -1.85 0.56 -8.51
CA ILE A 25 -0.64 1.07 -7.85
C ILE A 25 0.47 0.03 -7.89
N PHE A 26 0.25 -1.16 -7.36
CA PHE A 26 1.30 -2.15 -7.20
C PHE A 26 1.80 -2.71 -8.53
N LYS A 27 0.91 -3.11 -9.42
CA LYS A 27 1.29 -3.65 -10.75
C LYS A 27 1.99 -2.63 -11.64
N PRO A 28 1.46 -1.41 -11.85
CA PRO A 28 2.13 -0.42 -12.70
C PRO A 28 3.50 0.01 -12.19
N LEU A 29 3.71 0.03 -10.87
CA LEU A 29 4.99 0.37 -10.26
C LEU A 29 5.97 -0.79 -10.16
N GLY A 30 5.55 -2.00 -10.47
CA GLY A 30 6.36 -3.20 -10.30
C GLY A 30 6.62 -3.56 -8.84
N MET A 31 5.69 -3.22 -7.95
CA MET A 31 5.74 -3.53 -6.52
C MET A 31 5.30 -4.97 -6.26
N ASN A 32 6.11 -5.93 -6.68
CA ASN A 32 5.75 -7.35 -6.64
C ASN A 32 5.76 -7.97 -5.23
N SER A 33 6.38 -7.29 -4.27
CA SER A 33 6.46 -7.74 -2.87
C SER A 33 5.44 -7.05 -1.97
N SER A 34 4.52 -6.28 -2.54
CA SER A 34 3.48 -5.56 -1.79
C SER A 34 2.14 -6.24 -1.93
N THR A 35 1.46 -6.44 -0.80
CA THR A 35 0.17 -7.12 -0.76
C THR A 35 -0.65 -6.69 0.45
N TYR A 36 -1.96 -6.92 0.40
CA TYR A 36 -2.86 -6.85 1.55
C TYR A 36 -3.10 -8.23 2.17
N SER A 37 -2.71 -9.32 1.51
CA SER A 37 -2.93 -10.68 1.99
C SER A 37 -1.75 -11.16 2.83
N ILE A 38 -2.02 -11.52 4.09
CA ILE A 38 -1.03 -12.12 4.99
C ILE A 38 -0.59 -13.49 4.47
N GLN A 39 -1.51 -14.27 3.93
CA GLN A 39 -1.20 -15.59 3.40
C GLN A 39 -0.24 -15.51 2.21
N ALA A 40 -0.47 -14.58 1.28
CA ALA A 40 0.45 -14.34 0.17
C ALA A 40 1.83 -13.91 0.67
N ALA A 41 1.90 -13.06 1.69
CA ALA A 41 3.16 -12.64 2.30
C ALA A 41 3.91 -13.80 2.98
N LEU A 42 3.21 -14.65 3.70
CA LEU A 42 3.79 -15.83 4.34
C LEU A 42 4.35 -16.84 3.33
N GLN A 43 3.69 -17.01 2.19
CA GLN A 43 4.14 -17.90 1.12
C GLN A 43 5.47 -17.47 0.50
N THR A 44 5.82 -16.19 0.58
CA THR A 44 7.12 -15.70 0.07
C THR A 44 8.31 -16.16 0.90
N GLY A 45 8.08 -16.61 2.13
CA GLY A 45 9.14 -16.98 3.08
C GLY A 45 9.99 -15.81 3.58
N ARG A 46 9.64 -14.57 3.23
CA ARG A 46 10.38 -13.35 3.61
C ARG A 46 9.61 -12.46 4.56
N PHE A 47 8.49 -12.93 5.07
CA PHE A 47 7.69 -12.19 6.05
C PHE A 47 8.46 -12.10 7.36
N THR A 48 8.65 -10.88 7.86
CA THR A 48 9.35 -10.64 9.12
C THR A 48 8.40 -10.72 10.31
N ASP A 49 8.90 -11.28 11.39
CA ASP A 49 8.15 -11.38 12.62
C ASP A 49 8.00 -10.02 13.31
N THR A 50 6.88 -9.85 13.99
CA THR A 50 6.61 -8.67 14.81
C THR A 50 6.81 -9.02 16.28
N TRP A 51 7.59 -8.20 17.00
CA TRP A 51 7.96 -8.43 18.38
C TRP A 51 7.50 -7.25 19.25
N THR A 52 7.08 -7.55 20.47
CA THR A 52 6.87 -6.52 21.50
C THR A 52 8.22 -5.99 21.98
N SER A 53 8.19 -4.83 22.66
CA SER A 53 9.38 -4.27 23.32
C SER A 53 9.97 -5.20 24.40
N PHE A 54 9.20 -6.16 24.89
CA PHE A 54 9.61 -7.16 25.85
C PHE A 54 10.12 -8.47 25.22
N GLY A 55 10.31 -8.50 23.91
CA GLY A 55 10.80 -9.67 23.18
C GLY A 55 9.79 -10.77 22.97
N ARG A 56 8.50 -10.49 23.05
CA ARG A 56 7.43 -11.45 22.78
C ARG A 56 6.97 -11.38 21.33
N LEU A 57 6.88 -12.53 20.67
CA LEU A 57 6.38 -12.65 19.31
C LEU A 57 4.88 -12.30 19.24
N ILE A 58 4.52 -11.41 18.30
CA ILE A 58 3.13 -11.10 18.01
C ILE A 58 2.76 -11.82 16.70
N PRO A 59 1.83 -12.79 16.73
CA PRO A 59 1.37 -13.41 15.49
C PRO A 59 0.62 -12.40 14.62
N PRO A 60 0.59 -12.58 13.28
CA PRO A 60 -0.25 -11.75 12.40
C PRO A 60 -1.72 -11.91 12.79
N TRP A 61 -2.36 -10.82 13.16
CA TRP A 61 -3.70 -10.82 13.76
C TRP A 61 -4.80 -10.27 12.85
N ILE A 62 -4.43 -9.65 11.72
CA ILE A 62 -5.41 -9.14 10.77
C ILE A 62 -5.89 -10.31 9.91
N GLU A 63 -7.10 -10.74 10.17
CA GLU A 63 -7.79 -11.72 9.35
C GLU A 63 -8.22 -11.10 8.03
N GLU A 64 -8.32 -11.92 6.97
CA GLU A 64 -8.70 -11.43 5.64
C GLU A 64 -10.05 -10.73 5.60
N GLU A 65 -10.98 -11.13 6.46
CA GLU A 65 -12.28 -10.49 6.59
C GLU A 65 -12.20 -9.04 7.05
N PHE A 66 -11.22 -8.70 7.88
CA PHE A 66 -10.99 -7.34 8.35
C PHE A 66 -10.19 -6.48 7.39
N VAL A 67 -9.51 -7.08 6.42
CA VAL A 67 -8.69 -6.33 5.45
C VAL A 67 -9.53 -5.31 4.71
N ASP A 68 -10.71 -5.67 4.27
CA ASP A 68 -11.61 -4.76 3.54
C ASP A 68 -12.03 -3.55 4.37
N LEU A 69 -12.22 -3.75 5.67
CA LEU A 69 -12.63 -2.69 6.59
C LEU A 69 -11.49 -1.71 6.87
N VAL A 70 -10.28 -2.21 7.05
CA VAL A 70 -9.11 -1.40 7.45
C VAL A 70 -8.16 -1.06 6.31
N ALA A 71 -8.45 -1.48 5.08
CA ALA A 71 -7.56 -1.32 3.94
C ALA A 71 -7.23 0.14 3.61
N GLY A 72 -8.11 1.09 3.95
CA GLY A 72 -7.83 2.51 3.76
C GLY A 72 -6.65 3.00 4.60
N PRO A 73 -6.72 2.88 5.93
CA PRO A 73 -5.67 3.37 6.83
C PRO A 73 -4.52 2.39 7.08
N ALA A 74 -4.69 1.09 6.82
CA ALA A 74 -3.74 0.08 7.24
C ALA A 74 -3.81 -1.20 6.39
N GLY A 75 -2.98 -2.19 6.71
CA GLY A 75 -3.05 -3.53 6.16
C GLY A 75 -2.09 -3.81 5.00
N VAL A 76 -1.37 -2.83 4.50
CA VAL A 76 -0.36 -3.04 3.46
C VAL A 76 0.88 -3.71 4.04
N ILE A 77 1.28 -4.82 3.42
CA ILE A 77 2.54 -5.51 3.69
C ILE A 77 3.44 -5.23 2.49
N SER A 78 4.62 -4.69 2.72
CA SER A 78 5.52 -4.26 1.66
C SER A 78 6.98 -4.51 2.01
N SER A 79 7.86 -4.38 1.03
CA SER A 79 9.31 -4.40 1.22
C SER A 79 9.91 -3.01 1.11
N VAL A 80 11.14 -2.85 1.61
CA VAL A 80 11.88 -1.58 1.48
C VAL A 80 12.09 -1.22 0.01
N GLU A 81 12.39 -2.17 -0.85
CA GLU A 81 12.56 -1.96 -2.28
C GLU A 81 11.30 -1.38 -2.93
N ASP A 82 10.12 -1.96 -2.62
CA ASP A 82 8.85 -1.48 -3.15
C ASP A 82 8.49 -0.10 -2.62
N LEU A 83 8.75 0.18 -1.35
CA LEU A 83 8.55 1.50 -0.76
C LEU A 83 9.46 2.56 -1.40
N VAL A 84 10.69 2.22 -1.73
CA VAL A 84 11.60 3.11 -2.47
C VAL A 84 11.06 3.40 -3.87
N ARG A 85 10.57 2.40 -4.59
CA ARG A 85 9.95 2.60 -5.91
C ARG A 85 8.77 3.56 -5.86
N HIS A 86 7.88 3.36 -4.88
CA HIS A 86 6.74 4.24 -4.66
C HIS A 86 7.17 5.67 -4.33
N SER A 87 8.15 5.83 -3.45
CA SER A 87 8.67 7.14 -3.05
C SER A 87 9.37 7.86 -4.19
N CYS A 88 10.15 7.16 -5.00
CA CYS A 88 10.80 7.72 -6.19
C CYS A 88 9.78 8.25 -7.19
N LEU A 89 8.69 7.52 -7.44
CA LEU A 89 7.63 7.98 -8.32
C LEU A 89 6.95 9.24 -7.78
N SER A 90 6.64 9.27 -6.48
CA SER A 90 6.02 10.42 -5.84
C SER A 90 6.90 11.67 -5.93
N LEU A 91 8.20 11.53 -5.67
CA LEU A 91 9.17 12.62 -5.79
C LEU A 91 9.32 13.09 -7.24
N HIS A 92 9.33 12.17 -8.20
CA HIS A 92 9.41 12.50 -9.62
C HIS A 92 8.17 13.29 -10.08
N THR A 93 6.99 12.88 -9.66
CA THR A 93 5.75 13.60 -9.96
C THR A 93 5.74 15.00 -9.36
N ILE A 94 6.16 15.16 -8.11
CA ILE A 94 6.30 16.47 -7.46
C ILE A 94 7.29 17.35 -8.20
N SER A 95 8.44 16.80 -8.59
CA SER A 95 9.46 17.53 -9.34
C SER A 95 8.93 18.05 -10.67
N ILE A 96 8.21 17.25 -11.43
CA ILE A 96 7.58 17.67 -12.68
C ILE A 96 6.55 18.78 -12.44
N HIS A 97 5.73 18.64 -11.42
CA HIS A 97 4.73 19.66 -11.06
C HIS A 97 5.37 21.01 -10.71
N VAL A 98 6.41 20.99 -9.90
CA VAL A 98 7.16 22.19 -9.51
C VAL A 98 7.82 22.83 -10.75
N PHE A 99 8.42 22.02 -11.59
CA PHE A 99 9.05 22.49 -12.83
C PHE A 99 8.04 23.13 -13.79
N ASN A 100 6.92 22.47 -14.04
CA ASN A 100 5.86 23.00 -14.90
C ASN A 100 5.26 24.30 -14.37
N ARG A 101 5.11 24.40 -13.04
CA ARG A 101 4.61 25.64 -12.41
C ARG A 101 5.60 26.77 -12.54
N SER A 102 6.89 26.50 -12.43
CA SER A 102 7.94 27.49 -12.65
C SER A 102 7.97 28.01 -14.09
N LEU A 103 7.73 27.14 -15.07
CA LEU A 103 7.65 27.53 -16.49
C LEU A 103 6.35 28.26 -16.82
N GLY A 104 5.25 27.92 -16.17
CA GLY A 104 3.94 28.55 -16.40
C GLY A 104 3.78 29.92 -15.76
N SER A 105 4.71 30.38 -14.93
CA SER A 105 4.67 31.69 -14.26
C SER A 105 5.29 32.82 -15.08
N LYS A 106 5.68 32.54 -16.29
CA LYS A 106 6.09 33.54 -17.29
C LYS A 106 4.92 33.85 -18.20
#